data_a788613f495a2e9f498695e09dcd7a37
#
_entry.id   a788613f495a2e9f498695e09dcd7a37
#
_cell.length_a   1.000
_cell.length_b   1.000
_cell.length_c   1.000
_cell.angle_alpha   90.00
_cell.angle_beta   90.00
_cell.angle_gamma   90.00
#
_symmetry.space_group_name_H-M   'P 1'
#
loop_
_entity.id
_entity.type
_entity.pdbx_description
1 polymer ?
#
loop_
_entity_poly.entity_id
_entity_poly.type
_entity_poly.pdbx_seq_one_letter_code
_entity_poly.pdbx_strand_id
1 'polypeptide(L)'
;RPEESGLDFAALLKKLGEALGCELEGEKAQTSEERVLSCIGIGMGNLGTLTHDAAEAIKSAQIIFGADRLLKSVQEMGILPSGHPLVTEYIGTKILAYLKAHPQYRRIAVLMSGDVGFYSGARGIQEAFAGENVHFYCGISSVVYFASKIPTSWQDAKLLSAHGKQVNLLNSVQRYPKIIMIVSGAGDVMHLCAKLHEAKMDQVRVTVGTNLS
;
A
#
# COMPACT_ATOMS: atom_id res chain seq x y z
N ARG A 1 8.65 30.81 -10.34
CA ARG A 1 7.43 30.30 -11.04
C ARG A 1 7.87 29.93 -12.44
N PRO A 2 7.78 28.67 -12.91
CA PRO A 2 7.86 28.37 -14.32
C PRO A 2 6.58 28.91 -14.96
N GLU A 3 6.74 29.77 -15.93
CA GLU A 3 5.64 30.25 -16.75
C GLU A 3 5.02 29.07 -17.50
N GLU A 4 3.70 29.05 -17.55
CA GLU A 4 2.85 28.10 -18.21
C GLU A 4 3.29 27.97 -19.69
N SER A 5 4.08 26.95 -19.98
CA SER A 5 4.19 26.50 -21.36
C SER A 5 2.85 25.82 -21.69
N GLY A 6 2.05 26.45 -22.55
CA GLY A 6 0.76 25.94 -23.00
C GLY A 6 0.89 24.66 -23.84
N LEU A 7 1.56 23.65 -23.31
CA LEU A 7 1.58 22.32 -23.88
C LEU A 7 0.29 21.61 -23.44
N ASP A 8 -0.62 21.47 -24.38
CA ASP A 8 -1.77 20.60 -24.21
C ASP A 8 -1.29 19.15 -24.08
N PHE A 9 -1.23 18.67 -22.83
CA PHE A 9 -0.74 17.34 -22.48
C PHE A 9 -1.57 16.23 -23.18
N ALA A 10 -2.87 16.46 -23.38
CA ALA A 10 -3.74 15.52 -24.09
C ALA A 10 -3.36 15.44 -25.58
N ALA A 11 -3.05 16.56 -26.20
CA ALA A 11 -2.57 16.61 -27.59
C ALA A 11 -1.19 15.96 -27.74
N LEU A 12 -0.32 16.08 -26.73
CA LEU A 12 0.99 15.41 -26.70
C LEU A 12 0.84 13.90 -26.60
N LEU A 13 -0.01 13.41 -25.67
CA LEU A 13 -0.28 11.96 -25.52
C LEU A 13 -0.88 11.37 -26.79
N LYS A 14 -1.79 12.06 -27.45
CA LYS A 14 -2.37 11.62 -28.72
C LYS A 14 -1.32 11.46 -29.80
N LYS A 15 -0.45 12.47 -29.98
CA LYS A 15 0.65 12.40 -30.96
C LYS A 15 1.65 11.28 -30.62
N LEU A 16 1.93 11.05 -29.35
CA LEU A 16 2.81 9.98 -28.91
C LEU A 16 2.18 8.60 -29.20
N GLY A 17 0.90 8.43 -28.94
CA GLY A 17 0.13 7.22 -29.24
C GLY A 17 0.12 6.91 -30.73
N GLU A 18 -0.13 7.91 -31.58
CA GLU A 18 -0.07 7.80 -33.02
C GLU A 18 1.33 7.39 -33.52
N ALA A 19 2.39 7.96 -32.94
CA ALA A 19 3.77 7.65 -33.30
C ALA A 19 4.21 6.25 -32.85
N LEU A 20 3.66 5.73 -31.76
CA LEU A 20 4.00 4.41 -31.19
C LEU A 20 3.03 3.30 -31.68
N GLY A 21 1.96 3.65 -32.40
CA GLY A 21 0.93 2.70 -32.83
C GLY A 21 0.16 2.08 -31.68
N CYS A 22 0.02 2.81 -30.57
CA CYS A 22 -0.74 2.38 -29.37
C CYS A 22 -1.63 3.52 -28.86
N GLU A 23 -2.72 3.18 -28.18
CA GLU A 23 -3.52 4.16 -27.44
C GLU A 23 -2.86 4.44 -26.10
N LEU A 24 -2.52 5.71 -25.87
CA LEU A 24 -2.08 6.20 -24.56
C LEU A 24 -3.28 6.84 -23.89
N GLU A 25 -3.78 6.22 -22.82
CA GLU A 25 -4.88 6.78 -22.02
C GLU A 25 -4.33 7.83 -21.04
N GLY A 26 -4.85 9.04 -21.14
CA GLY A 26 -4.74 10.06 -20.07
C GLY A 26 -5.79 9.81 -18.98
N GLU A 27 -5.62 10.42 -17.81
CA GLU A 27 -6.65 10.38 -16.76
C GLU A 27 -7.98 10.91 -17.33
N LYS A 28 -9.02 10.05 -17.27
CA LYS A 28 -10.38 10.47 -17.64
C LYS A 28 -10.93 11.44 -16.60
N ALA A 29 -11.43 12.58 -17.04
CA ALA A 29 -12.18 13.49 -16.17
C ALA A 29 -13.38 12.75 -15.56
N GLN A 30 -13.49 12.79 -14.22
CA GLN A 30 -14.56 12.08 -13.50
C GLN A 30 -15.92 12.73 -13.78
N THR A 31 -16.89 11.96 -14.26
CA THR A 31 -18.30 12.36 -14.27
C THR A 31 -18.90 12.16 -12.88
N SER A 32 -19.75 13.10 -12.43
CA SER A 32 -20.26 13.19 -11.05
C SER A 32 -21.13 12.04 -10.54
N GLU A 33 -21.40 11.03 -11.36
CA GLU A 33 -22.27 9.88 -11.04
C GLU A 33 -21.55 8.54 -10.87
N GLU A 34 -20.29 8.45 -11.24
CA GLU A 34 -19.54 7.21 -11.22
C GLU A 34 -19.03 6.85 -9.82
N ARG A 35 -19.07 5.56 -9.46
CA ARG A 35 -18.49 5.05 -8.21
C ARG A 35 -16.96 5.15 -8.30
N VAL A 36 -16.35 5.69 -7.26
CA VAL A 36 -14.89 5.79 -7.12
C VAL A 36 -14.45 4.97 -5.92
N LEU A 37 -13.53 4.06 -6.13
CA LEU A 37 -12.92 3.26 -5.09
C LEU A 37 -11.46 3.67 -4.92
N SER A 38 -11.09 4.08 -3.72
CA SER A 38 -9.74 4.51 -3.35
C SER A 38 -9.05 3.42 -2.52
N CYS A 39 -8.01 2.79 -3.07
CA CYS A 39 -7.10 1.93 -2.31
C CYS A 39 -6.02 2.78 -1.67
N ILE A 40 -5.95 2.84 -0.35
CA ILE A 40 -5.17 3.83 0.36
C ILE A 40 -4.15 3.17 1.29
N GLY A 41 -2.86 3.38 1.01
CA GLY A 41 -1.78 3.04 1.92
C GLY A 41 -1.70 4.04 3.07
N ILE A 42 -1.88 3.58 4.32
CA ILE A 42 -1.89 4.46 5.49
C ILE A 42 -0.54 4.53 6.22
N GLY A 43 0.54 4.13 5.56
CA GLY A 43 1.86 4.14 6.18
C GLY A 43 1.92 3.25 7.43
N MET A 44 2.49 3.77 8.49
CA MET A 44 2.58 3.07 9.78
C MET A 44 1.34 3.22 10.65
N GLY A 45 0.27 3.82 10.13
CA GLY A 45 -0.99 3.98 10.86
C GLY A 45 -1.03 5.19 11.78
N ASN A 46 -0.27 6.25 11.49
CA ASN A 46 -0.29 7.52 12.20
C ASN A 46 -0.17 8.70 11.24
N LEU A 47 -0.53 9.91 11.70
CA LEU A 47 -0.50 11.13 10.89
C LEU A 47 0.90 11.45 10.33
N GLY A 48 1.97 11.13 11.04
CA GLY A 48 3.33 11.41 10.61
C GLY A 48 3.79 10.60 9.40
N THR A 49 3.07 9.52 9.06
CA THR A 49 3.38 8.64 7.93
C THR A 49 2.25 8.55 6.91
N LEU A 50 1.13 9.23 7.14
CA LEU A 50 0.03 9.36 6.19
C LEU A 50 0.35 10.47 5.18
N THR A 51 0.25 10.18 3.90
CA THR A 51 0.44 11.20 2.86
C THR A 51 -0.75 12.15 2.84
N HIS A 52 -0.54 13.37 2.36
CA HIS A 52 -1.60 14.36 2.25
C HIS A 52 -2.77 13.87 1.39
N ASP A 53 -2.47 13.33 0.22
CA ASP A 53 -3.47 12.83 -0.74
C ASP A 53 -4.26 11.65 -0.16
N ALA A 54 -3.58 10.75 0.58
CA ALA A 54 -4.23 9.65 1.30
C ALA A 54 -5.20 10.18 2.38
N ALA A 55 -4.82 11.23 3.12
CA ALA A 55 -5.67 11.83 4.12
C ALA A 55 -6.94 12.48 3.50
N GLU A 56 -6.78 13.20 2.39
CA GLU A 56 -7.92 13.80 1.68
C GLU A 56 -8.84 12.72 1.07
N ALA A 57 -8.28 11.65 0.51
CA ALA A 57 -9.07 10.53 0.01
C ALA A 57 -9.87 9.83 1.14
N ILE A 58 -9.28 9.66 2.33
CA ILE A 58 -9.96 9.12 3.51
C ILE A 58 -11.10 10.04 3.96
N LYS A 59 -10.85 11.34 4.08
CA LYS A 59 -11.86 12.33 4.50
C LYS A 59 -13.03 12.43 3.53
N SER A 60 -12.76 12.32 2.22
CA SER A 60 -13.79 12.42 1.19
C SER A 60 -14.62 11.14 1.03
N ALA A 61 -14.18 10.00 1.54
CA ALA A 61 -14.90 8.75 1.46
C ALA A 61 -16.23 8.80 2.23
N GLN A 62 -17.25 8.12 1.76
CA GLN A 62 -18.55 7.96 2.43
C GLN A 62 -18.58 6.71 3.31
N ILE A 63 -17.72 5.76 3.02
CA ILE A 63 -17.55 4.50 3.76
C ILE A 63 -16.11 4.04 3.62
N ILE A 64 -15.57 3.46 4.68
CA ILE A 64 -14.19 2.99 4.73
C ILE A 64 -14.16 1.51 5.10
N PHE A 65 -13.45 0.72 4.31
CA PHE A 65 -13.17 -0.69 4.54
C PHE A 65 -11.71 -0.89 4.95
N GLY A 66 -11.46 -1.91 5.73
CA GLY A 66 -10.11 -2.29 6.13
C GLY A 66 -10.07 -3.37 7.20
N ALA A 67 -8.88 -3.86 7.53
CA ALA A 67 -8.69 -4.68 8.71
C ALA A 67 -8.94 -3.85 9.98
N ASP A 68 -9.46 -4.47 11.02
CA ASP A 68 -9.86 -3.81 12.28
C ASP A 68 -8.77 -2.86 12.82
N ARG A 69 -7.50 -3.31 12.83
CA ARG A 69 -6.38 -2.48 13.30
C ARG A 69 -6.16 -1.21 12.46
N LEU A 70 -6.42 -1.25 11.13
CA LEU A 70 -6.25 -0.09 10.25
C LEU A 70 -7.39 0.91 10.44
N LEU A 71 -8.61 0.41 10.63
CA LEU A 71 -9.77 1.23 10.95
C LEU A 71 -9.56 1.96 12.29
N LYS A 72 -9.07 1.25 13.32
CA LYS A 72 -8.72 1.85 14.62
C LYS A 72 -7.65 2.93 14.46
N SER A 73 -6.58 2.65 13.71
CA SER A 73 -5.53 3.66 13.45
C SER A 73 -6.10 4.94 12.83
N VAL A 74 -6.98 4.83 11.84
CA VAL A 74 -7.59 6.01 11.20
C VAL A 74 -8.54 6.75 12.15
N GLN A 75 -9.26 6.04 13.02
CA GLN A 75 -10.08 6.68 14.08
C GLN A 75 -9.20 7.44 15.09
N GLU A 76 -8.09 6.84 15.53
CA GLU A 76 -7.13 7.44 16.46
C GLU A 76 -6.42 8.68 15.86
N MET A 77 -6.26 8.74 14.54
CA MET A 77 -5.75 9.94 13.85
C MET A 77 -6.69 11.15 13.98
N GLY A 78 -7.96 10.95 14.31
CA GLY A 78 -8.93 12.06 14.51
C GLY A 78 -9.28 12.83 13.23
N ILE A 79 -9.05 12.26 12.05
CA ILE A 79 -9.32 12.91 10.75
C ILE A 79 -10.73 12.67 10.22
N LEU A 80 -11.49 11.79 10.86
CA LEU A 80 -12.86 11.46 10.50
C LEU A 80 -13.85 12.03 11.51
N PRO A 81 -15.06 12.41 11.06
CA PRO A 81 -16.14 12.77 11.97
C PRO A 81 -16.61 11.58 12.81
N SER A 82 -17.16 11.86 13.98
CA SER A 82 -17.76 10.83 14.83
C SER A 82 -18.89 10.10 14.08
N GLY A 83 -18.91 8.77 14.21
CA GLY A 83 -19.94 7.94 13.56
C GLY A 83 -19.73 7.70 12.06
N HIS A 84 -18.55 8.02 11.51
CA HIS A 84 -18.25 7.72 10.11
C HIS A 84 -18.36 6.21 9.83
N PRO A 85 -19.01 5.77 8.73
CA PRO A 85 -19.20 4.36 8.41
C PRO A 85 -17.88 3.63 8.18
N LEU A 86 -17.56 2.68 9.07
CA LEU A 86 -16.38 1.82 9.00
C LEU A 86 -16.81 0.36 8.96
N VAL A 87 -16.23 -0.42 8.06
CA VAL A 87 -16.55 -1.84 7.88
C VAL A 87 -15.29 -2.68 7.92
N THR A 88 -15.23 -3.63 8.85
CA THR A 88 -14.12 -4.58 8.96
C THR A 88 -14.23 -5.64 7.87
N GLU A 89 -13.76 -5.29 6.69
CA GLU A 89 -13.64 -6.17 5.53
C GLU A 89 -12.49 -5.66 4.62
N TYR A 90 -11.72 -6.56 4.06
CA TYR A 90 -10.58 -6.25 3.18
C TYR A 90 -10.48 -7.18 1.96
N ILE A 91 -11.42 -8.13 1.82
CA ILE A 91 -11.48 -9.04 0.67
C ILE A 91 -12.30 -8.38 -0.42
N GLY A 92 -11.70 -8.12 -1.59
CA GLY A 92 -12.30 -7.37 -2.69
C GLY A 92 -13.67 -7.89 -3.12
N THR A 93 -13.84 -9.20 -3.27
CA THR A 93 -15.12 -9.80 -3.66
C THR A 93 -16.23 -9.59 -2.62
N LYS A 94 -15.90 -9.59 -1.33
CA LYS A 94 -16.86 -9.31 -0.25
C LYS A 94 -17.21 -7.83 -0.18
N ILE A 95 -16.23 -6.94 -0.37
CA ILE A 95 -16.47 -5.50 -0.46
C ILE A 95 -17.38 -5.22 -1.65
N LEU A 96 -17.14 -5.82 -2.81
CA LEU A 96 -17.99 -5.68 -3.98
C LEU A 96 -19.43 -6.14 -3.71
N ALA A 97 -19.60 -7.29 -3.04
CA ALA A 97 -20.92 -7.80 -2.66
C ALA A 97 -21.65 -6.83 -1.71
N TYR A 98 -20.93 -6.29 -0.72
CA TYR A 98 -21.47 -5.29 0.20
C TYR A 98 -21.93 -4.03 -0.55
N LEU A 99 -21.13 -3.51 -1.47
CA LEU A 99 -21.43 -2.29 -2.24
C LEU A 99 -22.58 -2.50 -3.25
N LYS A 100 -22.81 -3.73 -3.72
CA LYS A 100 -24.00 -4.05 -4.53
C LYS A 100 -25.28 -3.96 -3.71
N ALA A 101 -25.24 -4.34 -2.43
CA ALA A 101 -26.36 -4.22 -1.50
C ALA A 101 -26.55 -2.77 -0.97
N HIS A 102 -25.54 -1.90 -1.11
CA HIS A 102 -25.53 -0.53 -0.60
C HIS A 102 -25.17 0.47 -1.71
N PRO A 103 -26.02 0.64 -2.73
CA PRO A 103 -25.71 1.45 -3.92
C PRO A 103 -25.58 2.96 -3.65
N GLN A 104 -25.98 3.42 -2.46
CA GLN A 104 -25.86 4.82 -2.06
C GLN A 104 -24.40 5.28 -1.89
N TYR A 105 -23.46 4.36 -1.62
CA TYR A 105 -22.05 4.72 -1.48
C TYR A 105 -21.39 4.85 -2.84
N ARG A 106 -20.88 6.05 -3.13
CA ARG A 106 -20.19 6.40 -4.38
C ARG A 106 -18.70 6.61 -4.18
N ARG A 107 -18.27 7.18 -3.07
CA ARG A 107 -16.85 7.36 -2.72
C ARG A 107 -16.48 6.39 -1.61
N ILE A 108 -15.66 5.42 -1.94
CA ILE A 108 -15.30 4.29 -1.09
C ILE A 108 -13.80 4.32 -0.86
N ALA A 109 -13.36 4.15 0.39
CA ALA A 109 -11.96 3.93 0.72
C ALA A 109 -11.73 2.48 1.20
N VAL A 110 -10.61 1.88 0.76
CA VAL A 110 -10.12 0.59 1.25
C VAL A 110 -8.71 0.79 1.77
N LEU A 111 -8.52 0.57 3.07
CA LEU A 111 -7.25 0.82 3.74
C LEU A 111 -6.27 -0.35 3.59
N MET A 112 -5.03 -0.01 3.27
CA MET A 112 -3.90 -0.91 3.19
C MET A 112 -2.81 -0.51 4.19
N SER A 113 -2.12 -1.49 4.75
CA SER A 113 -0.96 -1.23 5.63
C SER A 113 0.26 -0.82 4.80
N GLY A 114 0.98 0.16 5.23
CA GLY A 114 2.18 0.64 4.54
C GLY A 114 1.84 1.26 3.20
N ASP A 115 2.40 0.72 2.14
CA ASP A 115 2.21 1.14 0.75
C ASP A 115 1.37 0.13 -0.03
N VAL A 116 0.53 0.62 -0.94
CA VAL A 116 -0.36 -0.21 -1.78
C VAL A 116 0.40 -1.15 -2.72
N GLY A 117 1.60 -0.79 -3.14
CA GLY A 117 2.44 -1.56 -4.05
C GLY A 117 3.35 -2.57 -3.35
N PHE A 118 3.41 -2.60 -2.00
CA PHE A 118 4.37 -3.43 -1.28
C PHE A 118 3.69 -4.51 -0.43
N TYR A 119 3.57 -5.73 -0.99
CA TYR A 119 2.95 -6.89 -0.34
C TYR A 119 1.57 -6.60 0.28
N SER A 120 0.79 -5.75 -0.38
CA SER A 120 -0.56 -5.36 0.06
C SER A 120 -1.65 -6.22 -0.58
N GLY A 121 -2.90 -6.08 -0.09
CA GLY A 121 -4.09 -6.66 -0.70
C GLY A 121 -4.61 -5.92 -1.95
N ALA A 122 -3.94 -4.87 -2.41
CA ALA A 122 -4.40 -3.99 -3.49
C ALA A 122 -4.68 -4.74 -4.80
N ARG A 123 -3.87 -5.74 -5.14
CA ARG A 123 -4.09 -6.58 -6.32
C ARG A 123 -5.45 -7.30 -6.28
N GLY A 124 -5.82 -7.87 -5.13
CA GLY A 124 -7.12 -8.54 -4.98
C GLY A 124 -8.31 -7.58 -5.08
N ILE A 125 -8.11 -6.33 -4.68
CA ILE A 125 -9.11 -5.26 -4.89
C ILE A 125 -9.18 -4.93 -6.39
N GLN A 126 -8.07 -4.70 -7.05
CA GLN A 126 -8.02 -4.39 -8.48
C GLN A 126 -8.68 -5.49 -9.34
N GLU A 127 -8.42 -6.75 -9.01
CA GLU A 127 -9.04 -7.89 -9.70
C GLU A 127 -10.56 -7.95 -9.46
N ALA A 128 -11.02 -7.72 -8.23
CA ALA A 128 -12.44 -7.76 -7.89
C ALA A 128 -13.25 -6.59 -8.50
N PHE A 129 -12.61 -5.45 -8.70
CA PHE A 129 -13.20 -4.21 -9.25
C PHE A 129 -12.71 -3.93 -10.68
N ALA A 130 -12.36 -4.98 -11.43
CA ALA A 130 -11.96 -4.83 -12.82
C ALA A 130 -13.06 -4.14 -13.65
N GLY A 131 -12.70 -3.05 -14.34
CA GLY A 131 -13.62 -2.22 -15.12
C GLY A 131 -14.33 -1.12 -14.32
N GLU A 132 -14.14 -1.03 -13.00
CA GLU A 132 -14.59 0.10 -12.18
C GLU A 132 -13.47 1.15 -12.01
N ASN A 133 -13.84 2.35 -11.59
CA ASN A 133 -12.90 3.45 -11.35
C ASN A 133 -12.17 3.25 -10.00
N VAL A 134 -10.94 2.70 -10.06
CA VAL A 134 -10.11 2.40 -8.89
C VAL A 134 -8.87 3.29 -8.88
N HIS A 135 -8.70 4.08 -7.81
CA HIS A 135 -7.53 4.91 -7.58
C HIS A 135 -6.63 4.31 -6.49
N PHE A 136 -5.33 4.47 -6.66
CA PHE A 136 -4.33 4.00 -5.69
C PHE A 136 -3.57 5.17 -5.10
N TYR A 137 -3.58 5.27 -3.78
CA TYR A 137 -2.85 6.28 -3.01
C TYR A 137 -1.68 5.62 -2.30
N CYS A 138 -0.47 6.05 -2.61
CA CYS A 138 0.73 5.49 -1.97
C CYS A 138 0.77 5.83 -0.47
N GLY A 139 1.37 4.92 0.29
CA GLY A 139 1.72 5.14 1.68
C GLY A 139 3.20 4.94 1.91
N ILE A 140 3.73 5.34 3.06
CA ILE A 140 5.10 5.05 3.42
C ILE A 140 5.22 3.56 3.76
N SER A 141 5.98 2.80 2.96
CA SER A 141 6.23 1.38 3.21
C SER A 141 7.01 1.19 4.52
N SER A 142 6.71 0.10 5.24
CA SER A 142 7.48 -0.29 6.44
C SER A 142 8.97 -0.47 6.16
N VAL A 143 9.36 -0.89 4.96
CA VAL A 143 10.77 -0.98 4.53
C VAL A 143 11.42 0.40 4.53
N VAL A 144 10.80 1.37 3.89
CA VAL A 144 11.32 2.75 3.79
C VAL A 144 11.40 3.37 5.18
N TYR A 145 10.33 3.23 5.97
CA TYR A 145 10.28 3.75 7.32
C TYR A 145 11.34 3.10 8.24
N PHE A 146 11.44 1.77 8.23
CA PHE A 146 12.43 1.06 9.02
C PHE A 146 13.86 1.43 8.62
N ALA A 147 14.17 1.48 7.33
CA ALA A 147 15.48 1.87 6.82
C ALA A 147 15.91 3.27 7.31
N SER A 148 14.97 4.21 7.41
CA SER A 148 15.23 5.54 7.96
C SER A 148 15.55 5.53 9.46
N LYS A 149 15.00 4.56 10.22
CA LYS A 149 15.25 4.42 11.67
C LYS A 149 16.61 3.80 12.00
N ILE A 150 17.17 3.00 11.10
CA ILE A 150 18.46 2.33 11.26
C ILE A 150 19.56 2.92 10.35
N PRO A 151 19.48 4.18 9.96
CA PRO A 151 20.16 4.93 8.88
C PRO A 151 20.85 4.03 7.84
N THR A 152 20.04 3.29 7.06
CA THR A 152 20.57 2.44 5.98
C THR A 152 19.84 2.69 4.67
N SER A 153 20.56 2.56 3.56
CA SER A 153 19.91 2.56 2.25
C SER A 153 19.13 1.25 2.03
N TRP A 154 18.05 1.30 1.30
CA TRP A 154 17.21 0.13 1.00
C TRP A 154 17.20 -0.24 -0.49
N GLN A 155 17.66 0.64 -1.38
CA GLN A 155 17.66 0.39 -2.83
C GLN A 155 18.55 -0.78 -3.25
N ASP A 156 19.59 -1.08 -2.48
CA ASP A 156 20.53 -2.18 -2.70
C ASP A 156 20.16 -3.45 -1.92
N ALA A 157 19.04 -3.43 -1.19
CA ALA A 157 18.57 -4.55 -0.40
C ALA A 157 17.70 -5.52 -1.21
N LYS A 158 17.87 -6.82 -0.96
CA LYS A 158 16.89 -7.82 -1.39
C LYS A 158 15.66 -7.74 -0.50
N LEU A 159 14.52 -7.38 -1.08
CA LEU A 159 13.24 -7.30 -0.35
C LEU A 159 12.56 -8.67 -0.35
N LEU A 160 12.17 -9.16 0.84
CA LEU A 160 11.51 -10.44 1.03
C LEU A 160 10.28 -10.27 1.93
N SER A 161 9.35 -11.21 1.83
CA SER A 161 8.24 -11.34 2.76
C SER A 161 8.10 -12.79 3.19
N ALA A 162 8.28 -13.03 4.48
CA ALA A 162 7.98 -14.31 5.13
C ALA A 162 6.55 -14.35 5.69
N HIS A 163 5.75 -13.29 5.51
CA HIS A 163 4.37 -13.23 5.96
C HIS A 163 3.50 -14.21 5.17
N GLY A 164 3.15 -15.33 5.81
CA GLY A 164 2.37 -16.42 5.20
C GLY A 164 3.06 -17.17 4.06
N LYS A 165 4.38 -17.03 3.89
CA LYS A 165 5.15 -17.70 2.84
C LYS A 165 6.45 -18.28 3.38
N GLN A 166 6.86 -19.42 2.81
CA GLN A 166 8.20 -19.96 3.07
C GLN A 166 9.24 -19.17 2.26
N VAL A 167 10.29 -18.74 2.92
CA VAL A 167 11.44 -18.04 2.30
C VAL A 167 12.69 -18.89 2.50
N ASN A 168 13.46 -19.09 1.44
CA ASN A 168 14.79 -19.69 1.55
C ASN A 168 15.80 -18.61 2.03
N LEU A 169 15.81 -18.38 3.36
CA LEU A 169 16.66 -17.38 3.99
C LEU A 169 18.14 -17.63 3.73
N LEU A 170 18.61 -18.88 3.92
CA LEU A 170 20.03 -19.22 3.83
C LEU A 170 20.60 -18.90 2.45
N ASN A 171 19.91 -19.32 1.40
CA ASN A 171 20.31 -18.98 0.02
C ASN A 171 20.28 -17.46 -0.21
N SER A 172 19.29 -16.77 0.34
CA SER A 172 19.21 -15.32 0.19
C SER A 172 20.37 -14.61 0.87
N VAL A 173 20.73 -15.01 2.09
CA VAL A 173 21.86 -14.42 2.84
C VAL A 173 23.21 -14.69 2.16
N GLN A 174 23.36 -15.84 1.51
CA GLN A 174 24.58 -16.15 0.73
C GLN A 174 24.72 -15.31 -0.54
N ARG A 175 23.60 -14.92 -1.15
CA ARG A 175 23.58 -14.21 -2.44
C ARG A 175 23.54 -12.70 -2.33
N TYR A 176 22.97 -12.17 -1.26
CA TYR A 176 22.71 -10.74 -1.12
C TYR A 176 23.35 -10.20 0.16
N PRO A 177 24.16 -9.12 0.06
CA PRO A 177 24.85 -8.55 1.22
C PRO A 177 23.87 -7.85 2.19
N LYS A 178 22.67 -7.51 1.74
CA LYS A 178 21.63 -6.86 2.53
C LYS A 178 20.27 -7.42 2.17
N ILE A 179 19.50 -7.73 3.20
CA ILE A 179 18.11 -8.21 3.06
C ILE A 179 17.24 -7.40 4.00
N ILE A 180 16.10 -6.96 3.52
CA ILE A 180 15.02 -6.43 4.36
C ILE A 180 13.83 -7.36 4.20
N MET A 181 13.31 -7.86 5.33
CA MET A 181 12.29 -8.89 5.32
C MET A 181 11.11 -8.50 6.21
N ILE A 182 9.88 -8.66 5.70
CA ILE A 182 8.67 -8.62 6.51
C ILE A 182 8.44 -10.00 7.12
N VAL A 183 8.17 -10.02 8.42
CA VAL A 183 7.85 -11.22 9.21
C VAL A 183 6.51 -11.05 9.93
N SER A 184 5.88 -12.15 10.34
CA SER A 184 4.57 -12.10 11.01
C SER A 184 4.67 -11.79 12.50
N GLY A 185 5.84 -12.02 13.12
CA GLY A 185 6.02 -11.77 14.55
C GLY A 185 7.35 -12.27 15.12
N ALA A 186 7.49 -12.18 16.45
CA ALA A 186 8.71 -12.55 17.16
C ALA A 186 9.11 -14.03 16.95
N GLY A 187 8.13 -14.93 16.83
CA GLY A 187 8.39 -16.34 16.58
C GLY A 187 9.11 -16.59 15.26
N ASP A 188 8.72 -15.86 14.21
CA ASP A 188 9.41 -15.95 12.91
C ASP A 188 10.86 -15.47 13.01
N VAL A 189 11.09 -14.37 13.74
CA VAL A 189 12.45 -13.83 13.96
C VAL A 189 13.33 -14.86 14.66
N MET A 190 12.84 -15.46 15.75
CA MET A 190 13.57 -16.49 16.49
C MET A 190 13.91 -17.70 15.60
N HIS A 191 12.93 -18.17 14.82
CA HIS A 191 13.13 -19.29 13.90
C HIS A 191 14.16 -18.97 12.81
N LEU A 192 14.12 -17.77 12.25
CA LEU A 192 15.08 -17.32 11.23
C LEU A 192 16.50 -17.20 11.82
N CYS A 193 16.65 -16.66 13.04
CA CYS A 193 17.93 -16.56 13.73
C CYS A 193 18.49 -17.96 14.06
N ALA A 194 17.64 -18.89 14.53
CA ALA A 194 18.06 -20.27 14.79
C ALA A 194 18.60 -20.95 13.52
N LYS A 195 17.92 -20.79 12.38
CA LYS A 195 18.39 -21.29 11.08
C LYS A 195 19.77 -20.73 10.67
N LEU A 196 20.01 -19.44 10.91
CA LEU A 196 21.31 -18.84 10.63
C LEU A 196 22.40 -19.43 11.51
N HIS A 197 22.12 -19.62 12.80
CA HIS A 197 23.05 -20.24 13.75
C HIS A 197 23.37 -21.70 13.41
N GLU A 198 22.36 -22.51 13.13
CA GLU A 198 22.53 -23.92 12.68
C GLU A 198 23.38 -24.00 11.40
N ALA A 199 23.25 -23.03 10.49
CA ALA A 199 24.05 -22.92 9.28
C ALA A 199 25.45 -22.31 9.50
N LYS A 200 25.84 -22.02 10.75
CA LYS A 200 27.13 -21.40 11.13
C LYS A 200 27.35 -20.02 10.47
N MET A 201 26.26 -19.24 10.33
CA MET A 201 26.26 -17.89 9.78
C MET A 201 26.19 -16.82 10.88
N ASP A 202 26.90 -17.03 11.99
CA ASP A 202 26.87 -16.18 13.20
C ASP A 202 27.41 -14.76 12.95
N GLN A 203 28.13 -14.53 11.84
CA GLN A 203 28.61 -13.22 11.42
C GLN A 203 27.51 -12.32 10.84
N VAL A 204 26.32 -12.87 10.56
CA VAL A 204 25.21 -12.08 9.99
C VAL A 204 24.62 -11.17 11.07
N ARG A 205 24.65 -9.86 10.82
CA ARG A 205 23.99 -8.88 11.70
C ARG A 205 22.49 -8.88 11.42
N VAL A 206 21.69 -9.11 12.44
CA VAL A 206 20.24 -9.04 12.41
C VAL A 206 19.76 -7.81 13.17
N THR A 207 18.96 -6.98 12.54
CA THR A 207 18.29 -5.83 13.17
C THR A 207 16.79 -6.03 13.06
N VAL A 208 16.07 -5.88 14.15
CA VAL A 208 14.62 -6.13 14.23
C VAL A 208 13.90 -4.84 14.57
N GLY A 209 12.89 -4.49 13.78
CA GLY A 209 11.95 -3.41 14.06
C GLY A 209 10.58 -3.98 14.43
N THR A 210 10.06 -3.55 15.57
CA THR A 210 8.71 -3.90 16.04
C THR A 210 7.94 -2.63 16.34
N ASN A 211 6.61 -2.66 16.17
CA ASN A 211 5.73 -1.51 16.47
C ASN A 211 6.27 -0.22 15.86
N LEU A 212 6.44 -0.22 14.53
CA LEU A 212 7.02 0.92 13.80
C LEU A 212 6.09 2.15 13.72
N SER A 213 4.91 2.08 14.32
CA SER A 213 3.92 3.18 14.41
C SER A 213 4.24 4.15 15.54
#